data_e9b5a0d8de67eb1dbbc82e74aeaa71cd
#
_entry.id   e9b5a0d8de67eb1dbbc82e74aeaa71cd
#
_cell.length_a   1.000
_cell.length_b   1.000
_cell.length_c   1.000
_cell.angle_alpha   90.00
_cell.angle_beta   90.00
_cell.angle_gamma   90.00
#
_symmetry.space_group_name_H-M   'P 1'
#
loop_
_entity.id
_entity.type
_entity.pdbx_description
1 polymer ?
#
loop_
_entity_poly.entity_id
_entity_poly.type
_entity_poly.pdbx_seq_one_letter_code
_entity_poly.pdbx_strand_id
1 'polypeptide(L)'
;MKVIAVSTQKGGTAKTTTAAAIASCIRRKGKRVLLIDLDQQRNLSHLLKANTGKAESSLNLFLQTAAARDIIQHTEQGDIIAAGKNLQAADIALQKTSGKEFLLQESIAGLKKDFDFVILDCPPALGIITINALTAADIAVIPAEAAGFSIDGMDAIYATIQQVKRYCNHKL
;
A
#
# COMPACT_ATOMS: atom_id res chain seq x y z
N MET A 1 2.35 -3.61 -15.50
CA MET A 1 1.83 -3.66 -14.14
C MET A 1 1.36 -2.26 -13.76
N LYS A 2 0.14 -2.11 -13.29
CA LYS A 2 -0.40 -0.86 -12.76
C LYS A 2 -0.45 -0.93 -11.24
N VAL A 3 -0.10 0.16 -10.56
CA VAL A 3 -0.09 0.26 -9.10
C VAL A 3 -1.18 1.23 -8.64
N ILE A 4 -2.03 0.79 -7.72
CA ILE A 4 -3.15 1.56 -7.17
C ILE A 4 -2.93 1.70 -5.67
N ALA A 5 -2.80 2.91 -5.16
CA ALA A 5 -2.74 3.19 -3.73
C ALA A 5 -4.13 3.60 -3.22
N VAL A 6 -4.62 2.90 -2.19
CA VAL A 6 -5.87 3.26 -1.50
C VAL A 6 -5.49 3.92 -0.18
N SER A 7 -5.73 5.21 -0.05
CA SER A 7 -5.25 6.01 1.08
C SER A 7 -6.28 7.07 1.51
N THR A 8 -6.41 7.27 2.80
CA THR A 8 -7.14 8.39 3.41
C THR A 8 -6.67 8.57 4.84
N GLN A 9 -6.65 9.79 5.32
CA GLN A 9 -6.21 10.11 6.68
C GLN A 9 -7.21 9.68 7.76
N LYS A 10 -8.50 9.63 7.43
CA LYS A 10 -9.55 9.25 8.40
C LYS A 10 -9.58 7.73 8.58
N GLY A 11 -9.55 7.27 9.83
CA GLY A 11 -9.83 5.87 10.17
C GLY A 11 -11.31 5.51 9.91
N GLY A 12 -11.58 4.25 9.57
CA GLY A 12 -12.95 3.76 9.37
C GLY A 12 -13.58 4.09 8.01
N THR A 13 -12.90 4.77 7.10
CA THR A 13 -13.40 5.15 5.76
C THR A 13 -13.36 4.04 4.71
N ALA A 14 -13.43 2.79 5.12
CA ALA A 14 -13.47 1.62 4.23
C ALA A 14 -12.25 1.46 3.28
N LYS A 15 -11.04 1.95 3.62
CA LYS A 15 -9.82 1.75 2.81
C LYS A 15 -9.60 0.29 2.43
N THR A 16 -9.44 -0.56 3.44
CA THR A 16 -9.22 -2.00 3.26
C THR A 16 -10.33 -2.67 2.44
N THR A 17 -11.58 -2.33 2.73
CA THR A 17 -12.73 -2.85 1.95
C THR A 17 -12.66 -2.41 0.51
N THR A 18 -12.30 -1.15 0.25
CA THR A 18 -12.13 -0.61 -1.11
C THR A 18 -10.98 -1.30 -1.84
N ALA A 19 -9.83 -1.49 -1.19
CA ALA A 19 -8.69 -2.19 -1.77
C ALA A 19 -9.05 -3.64 -2.16
N ALA A 20 -9.70 -4.38 -1.25
CA ALA A 20 -10.14 -5.75 -1.50
C ALA A 20 -11.21 -5.82 -2.61
N ALA A 21 -12.18 -4.89 -2.64
CA ALA A 21 -13.21 -4.83 -3.67
C ALA A 21 -12.63 -4.55 -5.06
N ILE A 22 -11.71 -3.59 -5.18
CA ILE A 22 -11.00 -3.29 -6.43
C ILE A 22 -10.25 -4.53 -6.91
N ALA A 23 -9.48 -5.20 -6.02
CA ALA A 23 -8.75 -6.41 -6.35
C ALA A 23 -9.66 -7.51 -6.87
N SER A 24 -10.78 -7.76 -6.16
CA SER A 24 -11.77 -8.76 -6.56
C SER A 24 -12.37 -8.47 -7.94
N CYS A 25 -12.76 -7.21 -8.21
CA CYS A 25 -13.31 -6.80 -9.50
C CYS A 25 -12.30 -6.99 -10.64
N ILE A 26 -11.03 -6.66 -10.42
CA ILE A 26 -9.98 -6.80 -11.44
C ILE A 26 -9.69 -8.29 -11.68
N ARG A 27 -9.63 -9.11 -10.63
CA ARG A 27 -9.43 -10.58 -10.74
C ARG A 27 -10.55 -11.26 -11.51
N ARG A 28 -11.83 -10.85 -11.31
CA ARG A 28 -12.97 -11.37 -12.10
C ARG A 28 -12.84 -11.10 -13.60
N LYS A 29 -12.04 -10.11 -13.99
CA LYS A 29 -11.69 -9.81 -15.40
C LYS A 29 -10.47 -10.61 -15.88
N GLY A 30 -10.04 -11.65 -15.17
CA GLY A 30 -8.93 -12.52 -15.53
C GLY A 30 -7.54 -11.89 -15.36
N LYS A 31 -7.40 -10.79 -14.61
CA LYS A 31 -6.12 -10.14 -14.35
C LYS A 31 -5.45 -10.67 -13.10
N ARG A 32 -4.12 -10.75 -13.12
CA ARG A 32 -3.30 -11.14 -11.97
C ARG A 32 -3.12 -9.92 -11.06
N VAL A 33 -3.51 -10.06 -9.80
CA VAL A 33 -3.52 -8.96 -8.83
C VAL A 33 -2.79 -9.37 -7.56
N LEU A 34 -1.83 -8.55 -7.14
CA LEU A 34 -1.20 -8.63 -5.83
C LEU A 34 -1.77 -7.54 -4.93
N LEU A 35 -2.12 -7.90 -3.71
CA LEU A 35 -2.45 -6.98 -2.64
C LEU A 35 -1.24 -6.81 -1.72
N ILE A 36 -0.97 -5.59 -1.26
CA ILE A 36 0.07 -5.33 -0.26
C ILE A 36 -0.57 -4.56 0.89
N ASP A 37 -0.57 -5.16 2.07
CA ASP A 37 -1.05 -4.55 3.31
C ASP A 37 0.06 -3.70 3.93
N LEU A 38 -0.18 -2.39 4.00
CA LEU A 38 0.75 -1.40 4.54
C LEU A 38 0.25 -0.80 5.87
N ASP A 39 -0.83 -1.36 6.44
CA ASP A 39 -1.35 -0.93 7.73
C ASP A 39 -0.94 -1.93 8.84
N GLN A 40 -0.32 -1.43 9.90
CA GLN A 40 0.04 -2.24 11.08
C GLN A 40 -1.18 -2.92 11.76
N GLN A 41 -2.41 -2.41 11.51
CA GLN A 41 -3.63 -3.05 11.98
C GLN A 41 -3.91 -4.38 11.26
N ARG A 42 -3.27 -4.63 10.11
CA ARG A 42 -3.30 -5.90 9.35
C ARG A 42 -4.71 -6.32 8.93
N ASN A 43 -5.61 -5.35 8.74
CA ASN A 43 -7.00 -5.61 8.39
C ASN A 43 -7.12 -6.35 7.04
N LEU A 44 -6.33 -5.95 6.04
CA LEU A 44 -6.30 -6.63 4.74
C LEU A 44 -5.71 -8.03 4.86
N SER A 45 -4.63 -8.18 5.63
CA SER A 45 -3.99 -9.48 5.89
C SER A 45 -4.96 -10.46 6.55
N HIS A 46 -5.72 -10.01 7.54
CA HIS A 46 -6.76 -10.84 8.18
C HIS A 46 -7.92 -11.16 7.24
N LEU A 47 -8.36 -10.20 6.44
CA LEU A 47 -9.44 -10.39 5.46
C LEU A 47 -9.07 -11.47 4.45
N LEU A 48 -7.81 -11.51 4.00
CA LEU A 48 -7.32 -12.53 3.07
C LEU A 48 -6.83 -13.80 3.75
N LYS A 49 -6.98 -13.93 5.06
CA LYS A 49 -6.50 -15.08 5.85
C LYS A 49 -5.00 -15.34 5.68
N ALA A 50 -4.22 -14.28 5.49
CA ALA A 50 -2.77 -14.39 5.39
C ALA A 50 -2.14 -14.72 6.77
N ASN A 51 -1.02 -15.41 6.75
CA ASN A 51 -0.25 -15.70 7.96
C ASN A 51 0.52 -14.45 8.41
N THR A 52 0.01 -13.76 9.42
CA THR A 52 0.63 -12.56 10.02
C THR A 52 1.66 -12.89 11.10
N GLY A 53 1.92 -14.16 11.35
CA GLY A 53 2.96 -14.65 12.27
C GLY A 53 4.32 -14.88 11.62
N LYS A 54 4.43 -14.79 10.30
CA LYS A 54 5.71 -14.89 9.59
C LYS A 54 6.64 -13.73 9.96
N ALA A 55 7.95 -13.99 9.92
CA ALA A 55 8.97 -12.97 10.14
C ALA A 55 8.98 -11.96 8.99
N GLU A 56 8.83 -12.44 7.75
CA GLU A 56 8.79 -11.63 6.55
C GLU A 56 7.40 -11.04 6.34
N SER A 57 7.39 -9.75 6.00
CA SER A 57 6.17 -8.95 5.86
C SER A 57 6.42 -7.75 4.95
N SER A 58 5.42 -6.91 4.73
CA SER A 58 5.59 -5.67 3.96
C SER A 58 6.65 -4.72 4.52
N LEU A 59 7.06 -4.84 5.79
CA LEU A 59 8.20 -4.10 6.36
C LEU A 59 9.50 -4.38 5.59
N ASN A 60 9.71 -5.63 5.15
CA ASN A 60 10.92 -6.02 4.43
C ASN A 60 11.08 -5.30 3.08
N LEU A 61 9.98 -4.84 2.47
CA LEU A 61 10.01 -4.03 1.24
C LEU A 61 10.66 -2.67 1.48
N PHE A 62 10.44 -2.07 2.65
CA PHE A 62 11.03 -0.79 3.03
C PHE A 62 12.47 -0.94 3.52
N LEU A 63 12.77 -2.01 4.22
CA LEU A 63 14.12 -2.30 4.71
C LEU A 63 14.99 -2.97 3.65
N GLN A 64 14.43 -3.38 2.52
CA GLN A 64 15.10 -4.11 1.43
C GLN A 64 15.82 -5.38 1.92
N THR A 65 15.25 -6.07 2.91
CA THR A 65 15.82 -7.26 3.55
C THR A 65 15.28 -8.57 2.98
N ALA A 66 14.26 -8.52 2.12
CA ALA A 66 13.74 -9.66 1.37
C ALA A 66 13.22 -9.21 0.00
N ALA A 67 13.35 -10.05 -1.01
CA ALA A 67 12.76 -9.78 -2.31
C ALA A 67 11.22 -9.90 -2.22
N ALA A 68 10.49 -8.96 -2.85
CA ALA A 68 9.04 -8.93 -2.80
C ALA A 68 8.40 -10.27 -3.20
N ARG A 69 8.99 -10.97 -4.19
CA ARG A 69 8.50 -12.26 -4.67
C ARG A 69 8.52 -13.35 -3.61
N ASP A 70 9.54 -13.35 -2.75
CA ASP A 70 9.76 -14.42 -1.77
C ASP A 70 8.82 -14.34 -0.57
N ILE A 71 8.22 -13.15 -0.36
CA ILE A 71 7.32 -12.89 0.76
C ILE A 71 5.84 -12.85 0.37
N ILE A 72 5.52 -13.13 -0.91
CA ILE A 72 4.13 -13.29 -1.34
C ILE A 72 3.53 -14.51 -0.68
N GLN A 73 2.30 -14.35 -0.20
CA GLN A 73 1.48 -15.45 0.29
C GLN A 73 0.32 -15.68 -0.68
N HIS A 74 0.17 -16.92 -1.11
CA HIS A 74 -0.94 -17.36 -1.94
C HIS A 74 -2.06 -17.86 -1.03
N THR A 75 -3.20 -17.19 -1.03
CA THR A 75 -4.38 -17.58 -0.24
C THR A 75 -5.54 -17.91 -1.17
N GLU A 76 -6.59 -18.54 -0.64
CA GLU A 76 -7.81 -18.79 -1.41
C GLU A 76 -8.47 -17.47 -1.89
N GLN A 77 -8.27 -16.37 -1.15
CA GLN A 77 -8.81 -15.05 -1.47
C GLN A 77 -7.92 -14.25 -2.42
N GLY A 78 -6.67 -14.68 -2.65
CA GLY A 78 -5.73 -14.05 -3.58
C GLY A 78 -4.31 -13.93 -3.05
N ASP A 79 -3.46 -13.34 -3.87
CA ASP A 79 -2.06 -13.13 -3.55
C ASP A 79 -1.88 -11.86 -2.72
N ILE A 80 -1.11 -11.97 -1.65
CA ILE A 80 -0.89 -10.87 -0.71
C ILE A 80 0.53 -10.87 -0.15
N ILE A 81 1.09 -9.66 0.03
CA ILE A 81 2.18 -9.42 0.98
C ILE A 81 1.54 -8.87 2.26
N ALA A 82 1.61 -9.66 3.32
CA ALA A 82 0.96 -9.33 4.59
C ALA A 82 1.73 -8.25 5.38
N ALA A 83 1.02 -7.44 6.15
CA ALA A 83 1.63 -6.48 7.05
C ALA A 83 2.24 -7.15 8.28
N GLY A 84 3.41 -6.65 8.71
CA GLY A 84 4.07 -7.06 9.94
C GLY A 84 3.62 -6.26 11.17
N LYS A 85 3.86 -6.81 12.37
CA LYS A 85 3.54 -6.16 13.64
C LYS A 85 4.26 -4.83 13.86
N ASN A 86 5.48 -4.70 13.30
CA ASN A 86 6.37 -3.57 13.55
C ASN A 86 6.50 -2.63 12.34
N LEU A 87 5.48 -2.56 11.50
CA LEU A 87 5.55 -1.77 10.26
C LEU A 87 5.85 -0.28 10.53
N GLN A 88 5.37 0.26 11.66
CA GLN A 88 5.72 1.63 12.09
C GLN A 88 7.22 1.83 12.35
N ALA A 89 7.99 0.76 12.60
CA ALA A 89 9.43 0.89 12.76
C ALA A 89 10.12 1.41 11.48
N ALA A 90 9.47 1.31 10.32
CA ALA A 90 9.96 1.89 9.08
C ALA A 90 10.16 3.41 9.19
N ASP A 91 9.25 4.13 9.84
CA ASP A 91 9.37 5.59 10.01
C ASP A 91 10.68 5.99 10.75
N ILE A 92 11.06 5.21 11.74
CA ILE A 92 12.28 5.45 12.53
C ILE A 92 13.52 4.95 11.76
N ALA A 93 13.47 3.72 11.23
CA ALA A 93 14.59 3.09 10.54
C ALA A 93 15.03 3.88 9.30
N LEU A 94 14.08 4.50 8.60
CA LEU A 94 14.34 5.18 7.34
C LEU A 94 14.64 6.68 7.50
N GLN A 95 14.65 7.24 8.72
CA GLN A 95 14.86 8.67 8.92
C GLN A 95 16.11 9.22 8.22
N LYS A 96 17.22 8.47 8.26
CA LYS A 96 18.52 8.87 7.71
C LYS A 96 18.82 8.25 6.34
N THR A 97 17.87 7.54 5.74
CA THR A 97 18.06 6.85 4.46
C THR A 97 17.79 7.83 3.31
N SER A 98 18.76 8.02 2.43
CA SER A 98 18.58 8.79 1.18
C SER A 98 17.69 8.00 0.21
N GLY A 99 16.78 8.71 -0.50
CA GLY A 99 15.87 8.04 -1.45
C GLY A 99 14.81 7.14 -0.80
N LYS A 100 14.59 7.30 0.51
CA LYS A 100 13.62 6.50 1.28
C LYS A 100 12.20 6.52 0.73
N GLU A 101 11.86 7.52 -0.07
CA GLU A 101 10.55 7.69 -0.71
C GLU A 101 10.32 6.69 -1.85
N PHE A 102 11.38 6.05 -2.38
CA PHE A 102 11.35 5.17 -3.56
C PHE A 102 11.47 3.68 -3.24
N LEU A 103 11.71 3.31 -2.00
CA LEU A 103 12.03 1.93 -1.59
C LEU A 103 10.94 0.92 -1.97
N LEU A 104 9.67 1.26 -1.79
CA LEU A 104 8.56 0.39 -2.19
C LEU A 104 8.50 0.22 -3.72
N GLN A 105 8.67 1.32 -4.47
CA GLN A 105 8.68 1.29 -5.92
C GLN A 105 9.79 0.36 -6.46
N GLU A 106 10.98 0.46 -5.89
CA GLU A 106 12.13 -0.39 -6.24
C GLU A 106 11.85 -1.86 -5.90
N SER A 107 11.35 -2.13 -4.69
CA SER A 107 11.07 -3.48 -4.21
C SER A 107 10.04 -4.22 -5.06
N ILE A 108 9.01 -3.53 -5.59
CA ILE A 108 7.98 -4.16 -6.41
C ILE A 108 8.28 -4.13 -7.91
N ALA A 109 9.35 -3.45 -8.34
CA ALA A 109 9.68 -3.31 -9.77
C ALA A 109 9.89 -4.66 -10.48
N GLY A 110 10.44 -5.65 -9.77
CA GLY A 110 10.67 -7.01 -10.28
C GLY A 110 9.40 -7.82 -10.55
N LEU A 111 8.24 -7.39 -10.03
CA LEU A 111 6.97 -8.12 -10.12
C LEU A 111 6.18 -7.84 -11.43
N LYS A 112 6.69 -6.99 -12.33
CA LYS A 112 5.98 -6.56 -13.56
C LYS A 112 5.59 -7.71 -14.50
N LYS A 113 6.32 -8.82 -14.47
CA LYS A 113 6.03 -10.01 -15.29
C LYS A 113 5.00 -10.94 -14.63
N ASP A 114 4.85 -10.86 -13.31
CA ASP A 114 4.03 -11.77 -12.53
C ASP A 114 2.61 -11.23 -12.33
N PHE A 115 2.46 -9.91 -12.19
CA PHE A 115 1.20 -9.24 -11.90
C PHE A 115 0.86 -8.14 -12.91
N ASP A 116 -0.43 -8.02 -13.21
CA ASP A 116 -0.97 -6.95 -14.04
C ASP A 116 -1.29 -5.72 -13.19
N PHE A 117 -1.68 -5.94 -11.91
CA PHE A 117 -1.99 -4.90 -10.94
C PHE A 117 -1.37 -5.20 -9.57
N VAL A 118 -0.96 -4.14 -8.89
CA VAL A 118 -0.62 -4.14 -7.45
C VAL A 118 -1.54 -3.14 -6.76
N ILE A 119 -2.17 -3.54 -5.65
CA ILE A 119 -3.05 -2.69 -4.87
C ILE A 119 -2.46 -2.54 -3.48
N LEU A 120 -2.23 -1.30 -3.07
CA LEU A 120 -1.63 -0.92 -1.81
C LEU A 120 -2.71 -0.42 -0.85
N ASP A 121 -2.92 -1.13 0.27
CA ASP A 121 -3.79 -0.69 1.37
C ASP A 121 -2.97 0.13 2.36
N CYS A 122 -3.10 1.45 2.32
CA CYS A 122 -2.26 2.38 3.08
C CYS A 122 -2.75 2.56 4.52
N PRO A 123 -1.86 2.86 5.48
CA PRO A 123 -2.26 3.26 6.83
C PRO A 123 -2.97 4.63 6.82
N PRO A 124 -3.68 4.98 7.90
CA PRO A 124 -4.30 6.31 8.02
C PRO A 124 -3.29 7.44 8.21
N ALA A 125 -2.06 7.12 8.63
CA ALA A 125 -0.99 8.11 8.81
C ALA A 125 -0.37 8.53 7.47
N LEU A 126 -0.07 9.82 7.31
CA LEU A 126 0.60 10.38 6.13
C LEU A 126 2.14 10.37 6.29
N GLY A 127 2.68 9.29 6.88
CA GLY A 127 4.13 9.07 7.08
C GLY A 127 4.83 8.52 5.85
N ILE A 128 6.09 8.07 6.06
CA ILE A 128 6.95 7.58 4.97
C ILE A 128 6.35 6.39 4.22
N ILE A 129 5.56 5.54 4.88
CA ILE A 129 4.90 4.40 4.25
C ILE A 129 3.88 4.87 3.20
N THR A 130 3.03 5.85 3.56
CA THR A 130 2.05 6.42 2.63
C THR A 130 2.73 7.18 1.49
N ILE A 131 3.80 7.93 1.77
CA ILE A 131 4.61 8.61 0.74
C ILE A 131 5.17 7.58 -0.25
N ASN A 132 5.74 6.48 0.22
CA ASN A 132 6.22 5.39 -0.64
C ASN A 132 5.11 4.78 -1.50
N ALA A 133 3.95 4.53 -0.91
CA ALA A 133 2.81 3.97 -1.63
C ALA A 133 2.36 4.91 -2.77
N LEU A 134 2.27 6.22 -2.51
CA LEU A 134 1.92 7.22 -3.51
C LEU A 134 3.03 7.40 -4.56
N THR A 135 4.31 7.31 -4.14
CA THR A 135 5.46 7.37 -5.06
C THR A 135 5.45 6.20 -6.04
N ALA A 136 5.09 5.01 -5.58
CA ALA A 136 5.01 3.81 -6.41
C ALA A 136 3.74 3.75 -7.28
N ALA A 137 2.70 4.52 -6.95
CA ALA A 137 1.36 4.39 -7.56
C ALA A 137 1.24 5.08 -8.92
N ASP A 138 0.46 4.47 -9.82
CA ASP A 138 -0.08 5.10 -11.03
C ASP A 138 -1.40 5.82 -10.75
N ILE A 139 -2.14 5.39 -9.71
CA ILE A 139 -3.48 5.89 -9.35
C ILE A 139 -3.59 5.94 -7.84
N ALA A 140 -4.03 7.07 -7.29
CA ALA A 140 -4.46 7.19 -5.90
C ALA A 140 -5.99 7.14 -5.81
N VAL A 141 -6.52 6.25 -4.97
CA VAL A 141 -7.95 6.14 -4.66
C VAL A 141 -8.16 6.63 -3.22
N ILE A 142 -9.01 7.63 -3.05
CA ILE A 142 -9.32 8.24 -1.75
C ILE A 142 -10.79 7.91 -1.41
N PRO A 143 -11.04 6.85 -0.62
CA PRO A 143 -12.38 6.59 -0.13
C PRO A 143 -12.85 7.72 0.80
N ALA A 144 -14.06 8.23 0.55
CA ALA A 144 -14.66 9.29 1.35
C ALA A 144 -16.11 8.94 1.69
N GLU A 145 -16.53 9.29 2.91
CA GLU A 145 -17.92 9.17 3.35
C GLU A 145 -18.69 10.45 2.99
N ALA A 146 -19.90 10.31 2.47
CA ALA A 146 -20.73 11.45 2.10
C ALA A 146 -21.25 12.25 3.32
N ALA A 147 -21.36 11.59 4.49
CA ALA A 147 -21.80 12.22 5.71
C ALA A 147 -20.59 12.70 6.54
N GLY A 148 -20.48 14.00 6.74
CA GLY A 148 -19.47 14.62 7.60
C GLY A 148 -18.10 14.74 6.90
N PHE A 149 -18.06 15.30 5.71
CA PHE A 149 -16.81 15.79 5.12
C PHE A 149 -16.13 16.74 6.10
N SER A 150 -15.19 16.26 6.88
CA SER A 150 -14.20 17.15 7.42
C SER A 150 -13.28 17.52 6.25
N ILE A 151 -13.46 18.70 5.72
CA ILE A 151 -12.62 19.31 4.68
C ILE A 151 -11.15 19.12 5.05
N ASP A 152 -10.80 19.29 6.32
CA ASP A 152 -9.45 19.15 6.88
C ASP A 152 -8.76 17.81 6.58
N GLY A 153 -9.47 16.69 6.63
CA GLY A 153 -8.89 15.35 6.36
C GLY A 153 -8.61 15.11 4.88
N MET A 154 -9.38 15.72 3.98
CA MET A 154 -9.12 15.65 2.54
C MET A 154 -7.99 16.60 2.12
N ASP A 155 -7.89 17.76 2.75
CA ASP A 155 -6.84 18.74 2.44
C ASP A 155 -5.45 18.19 2.74
N ALA A 156 -5.29 17.47 3.85
CA ALA A 156 -3.99 16.90 4.23
C ALA A 156 -3.53 15.79 3.25
N ILE A 157 -4.42 14.86 2.87
CA ILE A 157 -4.07 13.83 1.88
C ILE A 157 -3.83 14.46 0.50
N TYR A 158 -4.64 15.46 0.11
CA TYR A 158 -4.44 16.17 -1.15
C TYR A 158 -3.10 16.90 -1.18
N ALA A 159 -2.74 17.63 -0.11
CA ALA A 159 -1.44 18.29 0.01
C ALA A 159 -0.29 17.28 -0.11
N THR A 160 -0.40 16.12 0.55
CA THR A 160 0.59 15.05 0.45
C THR A 160 0.72 14.53 -0.99
N ILE A 161 -0.40 14.29 -1.68
CA ILE A 161 -0.40 13.87 -3.08
C ILE A 161 0.29 14.93 -3.96
N GLN A 162 0.01 16.23 -3.76
CA GLN A 162 0.65 17.31 -4.53
C GLN A 162 2.17 17.35 -4.30
N GLN A 163 2.63 17.14 -3.06
CA GLN A 163 4.06 17.03 -2.77
C GLN A 163 4.69 15.84 -3.46
N VAL A 164 4.07 14.65 -3.38
CA VAL A 164 4.57 13.45 -4.07
C VAL A 164 4.60 13.67 -5.58
N LYS A 165 3.55 14.25 -6.17
CA LYS A 165 3.54 14.60 -7.61
C LYS A 165 4.69 15.53 -7.99
N ARG A 166 4.98 16.50 -7.15
CA ARG A 166 6.01 17.51 -7.44
C ARG A 166 7.43 16.96 -7.34
N TYR A 167 7.70 16.09 -6.35
CA TYR A 167 9.07 15.73 -6.00
C TYR A 167 9.44 14.27 -6.28
N CYS A 168 8.45 13.34 -6.33
CA CYS A 168 8.71 11.91 -6.39
C CYS A 168 8.07 11.23 -7.61
N ASN A 169 6.80 11.55 -7.93
CA ASN A 169 6.03 10.85 -8.95
C ASN A 169 5.15 11.82 -9.76
N HIS A 170 5.70 12.41 -10.79
CA HIS A 170 4.98 13.38 -11.65
C HIS A 170 3.79 12.79 -12.42
N LYS A 171 3.65 11.45 -12.44
CA LYS A 171 2.61 10.73 -13.20
C LYS A 171 1.40 10.33 -12.35
N LEU A 172 1.48 10.49 -11.02
CA LEU A 172 0.40 10.12 -10.10
C LEU A 172 -0.90 10.86 -10.42
#